data_88dfd84d511a23fa3681cfce456ad3be
#
_entry.id   88dfd84d511a23fa3681cfce456ad3be
#
_cell.length_a   1.000
_cell.length_b   1.000
_cell.length_c   1.000
_cell.angle_alpha   90.00
_cell.angle_beta   90.00
_cell.angle_gamma   90.00
#
_symmetry.space_group_name_H-M   'P 1'
#
loop_
_entity.id
_entity.type
_entity.pdbx_description
1 polymer ?
#
loop_
_entity_poly.entity_id
_entity_poly.type
_entity_poly.pdbx_seq_one_letter_code
_entity_poly.pdbx_strand_id
1 'polypeptide(L)'
;MADRYKILSEKDYTNYIFENYPVRIETIRILADNKTKKNLVQFKLSNISDEVIDNITLKTVGYDLTDTPLITVDDFMLGALEIKPKEAFGGQNPIELDDPRVSYAKLFIKRVVFKNGEEWSGEEETTGVEADTEEKKIVFQEKLFRYL
;
A
#
# COMPACT_ATOMS: atom_id res chain seq x y z
N MET A 1 -1.25 -10.69 29.56
CA MET A 1 -0.71 -9.39 29.14
C MET A 1 -1.54 -8.82 28.01
N ALA A 2 -2.03 -7.60 28.13
CA ALA A 2 -2.79 -6.97 27.06
C ALA A 2 -1.85 -6.60 25.92
N ASP A 3 -2.22 -6.96 24.70
CA ASP A 3 -1.44 -6.60 23.54
C ASP A 3 -1.50 -5.09 23.32
N ARG A 4 -0.37 -4.51 22.97
CA ARG A 4 -0.30 -3.09 22.66
C ARG A 4 -1.15 -2.74 21.44
N TYR A 5 -1.15 -3.60 20.43
CA TYR A 5 -1.84 -3.35 19.18
C TYR A 5 -3.04 -4.25 19.01
N LYS A 6 -4.12 -3.68 18.49
CA LYS A 6 -5.31 -4.42 18.13
C LYS A 6 -5.60 -4.21 16.64
N ILE A 7 -5.83 -5.29 15.92
CA ILE A 7 -6.18 -5.20 14.49
C ILE A 7 -7.66 -4.78 14.39
N LEU A 8 -7.90 -3.62 13.78
CA LEU A 8 -9.26 -3.11 13.55
C LEU A 8 -9.79 -3.56 12.20
N SER A 9 -8.93 -3.61 11.19
CA SER A 9 -9.30 -4.09 9.86
C SER A 9 -8.07 -4.63 9.15
N GLU A 10 -8.31 -5.49 8.18
CA GLU A 10 -7.25 -6.07 7.36
C GLU A 10 -7.80 -6.29 5.96
N LYS A 11 -7.02 -5.93 4.96
CA LYS A 11 -7.32 -6.22 3.58
C LYS A 11 -6.14 -6.95 2.95
N ASP A 12 -6.43 -8.09 2.35
CA ASP A 12 -5.48 -8.92 1.62
C ASP A 12 -5.60 -8.59 0.13
N TYR A 13 -4.44 -8.37 -0.51
CA TYR A 13 -4.37 -8.00 -1.92
C TYR A 13 -3.91 -9.16 -2.81
N THR A 14 -4.02 -10.41 -2.34
CA THR A 14 -3.58 -11.59 -3.08
C THR A 14 -4.25 -11.69 -4.46
N ASN A 15 -5.51 -11.28 -4.56
CA ASN A 15 -6.28 -11.32 -5.81
C ASN A 15 -6.20 -10.04 -6.62
N TYR A 16 -5.31 -9.11 -6.24
CA TYR A 16 -5.11 -7.87 -6.99
C TYR A 16 -3.96 -8.03 -7.98
N ILE A 17 -4.08 -7.37 -9.12
CA ILE A 17 -3.07 -7.36 -10.17
C ILE A 17 -2.33 -6.02 -10.13
N PHE A 18 -1.01 -6.08 -10.01
CA PHE A 18 -0.12 -4.91 -9.99
C PHE A 18 0.73 -4.89 -11.25
N GLU A 19 0.07 -4.87 -12.40
CA GLU A 19 0.73 -4.86 -13.69
C GLU A 19 1.47 -3.54 -13.92
N ASN A 20 2.71 -3.63 -14.37
CA ASN A 20 3.60 -2.48 -14.60
C ASN A 20 4.04 -1.74 -13.33
N TYR A 21 3.80 -2.32 -12.17
CA TYR A 21 4.32 -1.81 -10.90
C TYR A 21 5.57 -2.60 -10.52
N PRO A 22 6.60 -1.95 -9.96
CA PRO A 22 7.76 -2.69 -9.42
C PRO A 22 7.50 -3.29 -8.05
N VAL A 23 6.44 -2.85 -7.38
CA VAL A 23 6.09 -3.25 -6.02
C VAL A 23 4.63 -3.68 -6.00
N ARG A 24 4.37 -4.74 -5.25
CA ARG A 24 3.03 -5.26 -5.02
C ARG A 24 2.62 -5.00 -3.58
N ILE A 25 1.39 -4.59 -3.36
CA ILE A 25 0.80 -4.54 -2.02
C ILE A 25 0.33 -5.95 -1.66
N GLU A 26 0.79 -6.47 -0.53
CA GLU A 26 0.36 -7.77 -0.01
C GLU A 26 -0.81 -7.62 0.94
N THR A 27 -0.67 -6.80 1.97
CA THR A 27 -1.73 -6.54 2.97
C THR A 27 -1.67 -5.11 3.45
N ILE A 28 -2.84 -4.59 3.86
CA ILE A 28 -2.96 -3.32 4.59
C ILE A 28 -3.83 -3.58 5.82
N ARG A 29 -3.33 -3.20 6.99
CA ARG A 29 -4.04 -3.33 8.26
C ARG A 29 -4.18 -1.99 8.92
N ILE A 30 -5.30 -1.80 9.63
CA ILE A 30 -5.44 -0.71 10.59
C ILE A 30 -5.26 -1.29 11.98
N LEU A 31 -4.32 -0.75 12.73
CA LEU A 31 -4.04 -1.14 14.10
C LEU A 31 -4.42 -0.01 15.04
N ALA A 32 -5.02 -0.35 16.18
CA ALA A 32 -5.19 0.58 17.29
C ALA A 32 -4.03 0.38 18.25
N ASP A 33 -3.32 1.46 18.58
CA ASP A 33 -2.24 1.44 19.55
C ASP A 33 -2.81 1.79 20.93
N ASN A 34 -2.82 0.83 21.82
CA ASN A 34 -3.37 1.01 23.17
C ASN A 34 -2.52 1.95 24.03
N LYS A 35 -1.26 2.15 23.68
CA LYS A 35 -0.35 3.01 24.40
C LYS A 35 -0.53 4.49 24.01
N THR A 36 -0.53 4.77 22.71
CA THR A 36 -0.65 6.14 22.19
C THR A 36 -2.07 6.59 21.94
N LYS A 37 -3.01 5.64 21.91
CA LYS A 37 -4.44 5.87 21.56
C LYS A 37 -4.62 6.35 20.12
N LYS A 38 -3.65 6.07 19.24
CA LYS A 38 -3.70 6.42 17.82
C LYS A 38 -3.90 5.18 16.97
N ASN A 39 -4.38 5.38 15.76
CA ASN A 39 -4.48 4.31 14.78
C ASN A 39 -3.25 4.35 13.87
N LEU A 40 -2.84 3.16 13.43
CA LEU A 40 -1.68 3.00 12.56
C LEU A 40 -2.10 2.23 11.31
N VAL A 41 -1.53 2.61 10.17
CA VAL A 41 -1.60 1.80 8.96
C VAL A 41 -0.35 0.93 8.91
N GLN A 42 -0.53 -0.37 9.00
CA GLN A 42 0.55 -1.34 8.79
C GLN A 42 0.38 -1.95 7.41
N PHE A 43 1.41 -1.88 6.61
CA PHE A 43 1.38 -2.42 5.27
C PHE A 43 2.50 -3.42 5.06
N LYS A 44 2.26 -4.38 4.19
CA LYS A 44 3.28 -5.32 3.73
C LYS A 44 3.34 -5.22 2.22
N LEU A 45 4.53 -4.94 1.70
CA LEU A 45 4.80 -4.81 0.28
C LEU A 45 5.80 -5.89 -0.14
N SER A 46 5.88 -6.16 -1.43
CA SER A 46 6.91 -7.03 -1.97
C SER A 46 7.49 -6.45 -3.25
N ASN A 47 8.78 -6.67 -3.45
CA ASN A 47 9.49 -6.26 -4.66
C ASN A 47 9.23 -7.29 -5.77
N ILE A 48 8.45 -6.92 -6.76
CA ILE A 48 8.15 -7.79 -7.90
C ILE A 48 8.95 -7.41 -9.15
N SER A 49 9.92 -6.49 -9.00
CA SER A 49 10.84 -6.13 -10.07
C SER A 49 12.07 -7.03 -10.06
N ASP A 50 12.91 -6.87 -11.07
CA ASP A 50 14.20 -7.59 -11.18
C ASP A 50 15.36 -6.83 -10.54
N GLU A 51 15.09 -5.65 -9.94
CA GLU A 51 16.11 -4.75 -9.42
C GLU A 51 15.97 -4.57 -7.91
N VAL A 52 17.09 -4.23 -7.27
CA VAL A 52 17.11 -3.91 -5.83
C VAL A 52 16.49 -2.53 -5.61
N ILE A 53 15.55 -2.42 -4.67
CA ILE A 53 14.89 -1.16 -4.33
C ILE A 53 15.67 -0.48 -3.22
N ASP A 54 15.97 0.82 -3.42
CA ASP A 54 16.67 1.66 -2.44
C ASP A 54 15.72 2.58 -1.67
N ASN A 55 14.68 3.06 -2.34
CA ASN A 55 13.81 4.09 -1.78
C ASN A 55 12.40 3.94 -2.35
N ILE A 56 11.40 4.18 -1.52
CA ILE A 56 10.00 4.16 -1.96
C ILE A 56 9.24 5.33 -1.31
N THR A 57 8.40 5.99 -2.09
CA THR A 57 7.52 7.05 -1.62
C THR A 57 6.08 6.60 -1.74
N LEU A 58 5.33 6.73 -0.66
CA LEU A 58 3.96 6.27 -0.54
C LEU A 58 3.04 7.42 -0.15
N LYS A 59 1.76 7.25 -0.48
CA LYS A 59 0.68 8.09 0.03
C LYS A 59 -0.38 7.17 0.61
N THR A 60 -0.93 7.51 1.77
CA THR A 60 -2.05 6.77 2.32
C THR A 60 -3.21 7.71 2.62
N VAL A 61 -4.42 7.20 2.40
CA VAL A 61 -5.65 7.92 2.73
C VAL A 61 -6.47 7.02 3.64
N GLY A 62 -6.84 7.55 4.81
CA GLY A 62 -7.68 6.84 5.76
C GLY A 62 -9.14 7.22 5.58
N TYR A 63 -10.02 6.24 5.64
CA TYR A 63 -11.47 6.37 5.43
C TYR A 63 -12.24 5.88 6.65
N ASP A 64 -13.42 6.46 6.87
CA ASP A 64 -14.35 5.94 7.87
C ASP A 64 -15.25 4.84 7.28
N LEU A 65 -16.20 4.36 8.09
CA LEU A 65 -17.12 3.29 7.67
C LEU A 65 -18.09 3.71 6.56
N THR A 66 -18.22 4.99 6.29
CA THR A 66 -19.08 5.52 5.23
C THR A 66 -18.31 5.86 3.95
N ASP A 67 -17.05 5.40 3.85
CA ASP A 67 -16.15 5.67 2.73
C ASP A 67 -15.79 7.15 2.57
N THR A 68 -15.86 7.91 3.67
CA THR A 68 -15.47 9.31 3.68
C THR A 68 -13.97 9.42 3.98
N PRO A 69 -13.18 10.10 3.14
CA PRO A 69 -11.76 10.33 3.44
C PRO A 69 -11.62 11.27 4.63
N LEU A 70 -10.85 10.85 5.61
CA LEU A 70 -10.65 11.58 6.86
C LEU A 70 -9.27 12.22 6.95
N ILE A 71 -8.24 11.49 6.51
CA ILE A 71 -6.86 11.92 6.68
C ILE A 71 -6.02 11.42 5.51
N THR A 72 -5.11 12.27 5.06
CA THR A 72 -4.13 11.92 4.03
C THR A 72 -2.73 12.14 4.57
N VAL A 73 -1.88 11.12 4.44
CA VAL A 73 -0.45 11.23 4.69
C VAL A 73 0.24 11.11 3.34
N ASP A 74 0.77 12.23 2.85
CA ASP A 74 1.44 12.27 1.56
C ASP A 74 2.97 12.22 1.75
N ASP A 75 3.68 11.79 0.70
CA ASP A 75 5.13 11.75 0.67
C ASP A 75 5.77 11.00 1.85
N PHE A 76 5.13 9.91 2.28
CA PHE A 76 5.74 9.02 3.27
C PHE A 76 6.86 8.23 2.59
N MET A 77 8.08 8.47 3.03
CA MET A 77 9.25 7.93 2.37
C MET A 77 10.00 6.92 3.24
N LEU A 78 10.32 5.77 2.64
CA LEU A 78 11.23 4.80 3.21
C LEU A 78 12.52 4.84 2.39
N GLY A 79 13.61 5.24 3.03
CA GLY A 79 14.92 5.36 2.38
C GLY A 79 15.94 4.36 2.90
N ALA A 80 17.09 4.33 2.26
CA ALA A 80 18.20 3.46 2.61
C ALA A 80 17.78 1.99 2.69
N LEU A 81 16.88 1.57 1.83
CA LEU A 81 16.40 0.19 1.75
C LEU A 81 17.39 -0.62 0.91
N GLU A 82 17.34 -1.92 1.08
CA GLU A 82 18.08 -2.86 0.23
C GLU A 82 17.17 -4.06 -0.01
N ILE A 83 16.05 -3.79 -0.69
CA ILE A 83 15.02 -4.81 -0.91
C ILE A 83 15.31 -5.52 -2.22
N LYS A 84 15.71 -6.77 -2.10
CA LYS A 84 16.02 -7.62 -3.26
C LYS A 84 14.73 -8.09 -3.94
N PRO A 85 14.84 -8.52 -5.22
CA PRO A 85 13.68 -9.12 -5.90
C PRO A 85 13.03 -10.22 -5.06
N LYS A 86 11.71 -10.22 -5.01
CA LYS A 86 10.86 -11.17 -4.27
C LYS A 86 10.84 -10.99 -2.74
N GLU A 87 11.62 -10.06 -2.19
CA GLU A 87 11.57 -9.78 -0.77
C GLU A 87 10.34 -8.95 -0.39
N ALA A 88 9.78 -9.26 0.78
CA ALA A 88 8.71 -8.48 1.39
C ALA A 88 9.30 -7.45 2.35
N PHE A 89 8.59 -6.32 2.51
CA PHE A 89 9.06 -5.24 3.36
C PHE A 89 7.90 -4.34 3.80
N GLY A 90 8.18 -3.41 4.70
CA GLY A 90 7.24 -2.37 5.11
C GLY A 90 6.50 -2.63 6.41
N GLY A 91 6.39 -3.89 6.84
CA GLY A 91 5.61 -4.24 8.04
C GLY A 91 6.13 -3.64 9.35
N GLN A 92 7.38 -3.22 9.39
CA GLN A 92 8.01 -2.60 10.57
C GLN A 92 7.95 -1.07 10.57
N ASN A 93 7.33 -0.48 9.55
CA ASN A 93 7.27 0.96 9.36
C ASN A 93 5.83 1.45 9.26
N PRO A 94 5.00 1.24 10.30
CA PRO A 94 3.60 1.67 10.25
C PRO A 94 3.48 3.20 10.18
N ILE A 95 2.43 3.65 9.51
CA ILE A 95 2.13 5.08 9.37
C ILE A 95 1.12 5.46 10.44
N GLU A 96 1.47 6.42 11.29
CA GLU A 96 0.59 6.92 12.34
C GLU A 96 -0.47 7.84 11.76
N LEU A 97 -1.72 7.63 12.16
CA LEU A 97 -2.86 8.43 11.75
C LEU A 97 -3.43 9.18 12.95
N ASP A 98 -3.65 10.48 12.81
CA ASP A 98 -4.17 11.32 13.90
C ASP A 98 -5.70 11.34 13.97
N ASP A 99 -6.37 10.38 13.37
CA ASP A 99 -7.82 10.29 13.41
C ASP A 99 -8.27 8.88 13.82
N PRO A 100 -8.83 8.70 15.03
CA PRO A 100 -9.25 7.39 15.50
C PRO A 100 -10.49 6.82 14.80
N ARG A 101 -11.15 7.62 13.96
CA ARG A 101 -12.33 7.16 13.22
C ARG A 101 -11.97 6.36 11.96
N VAL A 102 -10.69 6.32 11.61
CA VAL A 102 -10.25 5.59 10.42
C VAL A 102 -10.54 4.11 10.58
N SER A 103 -11.31 3.55 9.65
CA SER A 103 -11.71 2.16 9.64
C SER A 103 -10.91 1.33 8.65
N TYR A 104 -10.48 1.94 7.55
CA TYR A 104 -9.63 1.30 6.57
C TYR A 104 -8.79 2.37 5.84
N ALA A 105 -7.79 1.94 5.11
CA ALA A 105 -6.92 2.84 4.37
C ALA A 105 -6.60 2.30 2.99
N LYS A 106 -6.35 3.22 2.07
CA LYS A 106 -5.77 2.91 0.77
C LYS A 106 -4.32 3.38 0.77
N LEU A 107 -3.48 2.63 0.09
CA LEU A 107 -2.07 2.91 -0.05
C LEU A 107 -1.75 3.10 -1.53
N PHE A 108 -1.03 4.17 -1.85
CA PHE A 108 -0.65 4.49 -3.22
C PHE A 108 0.88 4.52 -3.32
N ILE A 109 1.42 3.80 -4.30
CA ILE A 109 2.86 3.75 -4.55
C ILE A 109 3.16 4.87 -5.52
N LYS A 110 3.80 5.94 -5.04
CA LYS A 110 4.06 7.15 -5.84
C LYS A 110 5.35 7.04 -6.64
N ARG A 111 6.39 6.53 -6.00
CA ARG A 111 7.72 6.52 -6.60
C ARG A 111 8.55 5.39 -6.03
N VAL A 112 9.35 4.77 -6.87
CA VAL A 112 10.32 3.75 -6.47
C VAL A 112 11.66 4.12 -7.08
N VAL A 113 12.69 4.20 -6.24
CA VAL A 113 14.07 4.44 -6.69
C VAL A 113 14.86 3.16 -6.48
N PHE A 114 15.48 2.69 -7.55
CA PHE A 114 16.28 1.47 -7.51
C PHE A 114 17.73 1.79 -7.20
N LYS A 115 18.44 0.79 -6.70
CA LYS A 115 19.85 0.94 -6.32
C LYS A 115 20.73 1.35 -7.52
N ASN A 116 20.35 0.97 -8.74
CA ASN A 116 21.07 1.35 -9.95
C ASN A 116 20.85 2.81 -10.38
N GLY A 117 20.02 3.55 -9.65
CA GLY A 117 19.70 4.95 -9.94
C GLY A 117 18.46 5.17 -10.79
N GLU A 118 17.89 4.12 -11.36
CA GLU A 118 16.66 4.24 -12.12
C GLU A 118 15.47 4.53 -11.20
N GLU A 119 14.45 5.17 -11.76
CA GLU A 119 13.25 5.53 -11.00
C GLU A 119 11.99 5.09 -11.75
N TRP A 120 10.99 4.72 -10.96
CA TRP A 120 9.63 4.48 -11.44
C TRP A 120 8.68 5.40 -10.70
N SER A 121 7.72 5.97 -11.41
CA SER A 121 6.66 6.80 -10.83
C SER A 121 5.31 6.27 -11.23
N GLY A 122 4.39 6.19 -10.27
CA GLY A 122 3.05 5.72 -10.49
C GLY A 122 2.04 6.86 -10.47
N GLU A 123 0.87 6.59 -11.03
CA GLU A 123 -0.29 7.48 -10.91
C GLU A 123 -0.92 7.28 -9.54
N GLU A 124 -1.32 8.38 -8.89
CA GLU A 124 -1.81 8.35 -7.51
C GLU A 124 -3.04 7.48 -7.29
N GLU A 125 -3.87 7.30 -8.31
CA GLU A 125 -5.16 6.62 -8.17
C GLU A 125 -5.14 5.14 -8.50
N THR A 126 -3.98 4.58 -8.88
CA THR A 126 -3.91 3.22 -9.38
C THR A 126 -2.98 2.35 -8.53
N THR A 127 -3.53 1.60 -7.60
CA THR A 127 -2.78 0.70 -6.72
C THR A 127 -3.02 -0.78 -6.99
N GLY A 128 -3.41 -1.11 -8.19
CA GLY A 128 -3.72 -2.47 -8.58
C GLY A 128 -5.18 -2.64 -8.92
N VAL A 129 -5.52 -3.75 -9.53
CA VAL A 129 -6.87 -4.05 -9.97
C VAL A 129 -7.29 -5.37 -9.37
N GLU A 130 -8.44 -5.37 -8.70
CA GLU A 130 -9.02 -6.59 -8.15
C GLU A 130 -9.49 -7.51 -9.29
N ALA A 131 -9.07 -8.76 -9.25
CA ALA A 131 -9.33 -9.73 -10.32
C ALA A 131 -10.17 -10.92 -9.85
N ASP A 132 -10.82 -10.81 -8.70
CA ASP A 132 -11.56 -11.93 -8.09
C ASP A 132 -13.01 -12.07 -8.59
N THR A 133 -13.50 -11.13 -9.40
CA THR A 133 -14.85 -11.20 -10.00
C THR A 133 -14.76 -11.09 -11.51
N GLU A 134 -15.73 -11.72 -12.20
CA GLU A 134 -15.80 -11.65 -13.66
C GLU A 134 -16.01 -10.21 -14.17
N GLU A 135 -16.83 -9.45 -13.49
CA GLU A 135 -17.09 -8.06 -13.85
C GLU A 135 -15.83 -7.21 -13.79
N LYS A 136 -15.04 -7.38 -12.73
CA LYS A 136 -13.79 -6.65 -12.55
C LYS A 136 -12.71 -7.08 -13.55
N LYS A 137 -12.69 -8.35 -13.91
CA LYS A 137 -11.80 -8.87 -14.95
C LYS A 137 -12.10 -8.24 -16.30
N ILE A 138 -13.38 -8.08 -16.63
CA ILE A 138 -13.82 -7.44 -17.88
C ILE A 138 -13.36 -5.98 -17.90
N VAL A 139 -13.57 -5.24 -16.84
CA VAL A 139 -13.14 -3.84 -16.73
C VAL A 139 -11.61 -3.73 -16.89
N PHE A 140 -10.87 -4.63 -16.28
CA PHE A 140 -9.41 -4.67 -16.41
C PHE A 140 -8.99 -4.88 -17.86
N GLN A 141 -9.62 -5.83 -18.55
CA GLN A 141 -9.34 -6.11 -19.96
C GLN A 141 -9.66 -4.93 -20.87
N GLU A 142 -10.76 -4.26 -20.64
CA GLU A 142 -11.16 -3.06 -21.39
C GLU A 142 -10.13 -1.95 -21.23
N LYS A 143 -9.65 -1.71 -20.02
CA LYS A 143 -8.59 -0.72 -19.77
C LYS A 143 -7.30 -1.07 -20.49
N LEU A 144 -6.94 -2.33 -20.53
CA LEU A 144 -5.76 -2.80 -21.26
C LEU A 144 -5.87 -2.50 -22.75
N PHE A 145 -7.05 -2.75 -23.34
CA PHE A 145 -7.29 -2.48 -24.76
C PHE A 145 -7.19 -1.00 -25.11
N ARG A 146 -7.53 -0.11 -24.18
CA ARG A 146 -7.44 1.34 -24.42
C ARG A 146 -5.99 1.85 -24.49
N TYR A 147 -5.06 1.12 -23.91
CA TYR A 147 -3.64 1.52 -23.90
C TYR A 147 -2.82 0.82 -24.96
N LEU A 148 -3.42 -0.10 -25.70
CA LEU A 148 -2.79 -0.76 -26.83
C LEU A 148 -3.11 0.01 -28.10
#